data_db9f24c54021781952fc5b2c62825290
#
_entry.id   db9f24c54021781952fc5b2c62825290
#
_cell.length_a   1.000
_cell.length_b   1.000
_cell.length_c   1.000
_cell.angle_alpha   90.00
_cell.angle_beta   90.00
_cell.angle_gamma   90.00
#
_symmetry.space_group_name_H-M   'P 1'
#
loop_
_entity.id
_entity.type
_entity.pdbx_description
1 polymer ?
#
loop_
_entity_poly.entity_id
_entity_poly.type
_entity_poly.pdbx_seq_one_letter_code
_entity_poly.pdbx_strand_id
1 'polypeptide(L)'
;MEKTFVRVHSIKDIVIFISLLVLGGLLVAIPASDAVNIAGFFLLFAGIILALVLKTGYKDVETAAKYHKKERYFQQTMHTTIANAIASKPDSIDLSEENKGNAIKLDIYYSKVTGKAYIQLLEYVPYTYQPCSNMYEYDLSKINKLIK
;
A
#
# COMPACT_ATOMS: atom_id res chain seq x y z
N MET A 1 2.28 -16.28 -14.55
CA MET A 1 1.93 -16.74 -13.20
C MET A 1 1.43 -15.54 -12.42
N GLU A 2 0.23 -15.60 -11.88
CA GLU A 2 -0.36 -14.45 -11.18
C GLU A 2 0.20 -14.40 -9.77
N LYS A 3 0.93 -13.33 -9.42
CA LYS A 3 1.49 -13.11 -8.09
C LYS A 3 0.39 -12.70 -7.11
N THR A 4 0.39 -13.30 -5.94
CA THR A 4 -0.57 -12.99 -4.88
C THR A 4 0.12 -12.26 -3.75
N PHE A 5 -0.40 -11.06 -3.41
CA PHE A 5 0.12 -10.23 -2.33
C PHE A 5 -0.89 -10.17 -1.17
N VAL A 6 -0.39 -10.40 0.05
CA VAL A 6 -1.18 -10.27 1.27
C VAL A 6 -0.73 -9.06 2.07
N ARG A 7 -1.67 -8.40 2.76
CA ARG A 7 -1.36 -7.27 3.65
C ARG A 7 -0.67 -7.75 4.91
N VAL A 8 0.41 -7.08 5.27
CA VAL A 8 1.19 -7.33 6.48
C VAL A 8 1.55 -6.01 7.16
N HIS A 9 1.96 -6.07 8.42
CA HIS A 9 2.48 -4.89 9.10
C HIS A 9 3.77 -4.42 8.43
N SER A 10 3.84 -3.13 8.10
CA SER A 10 5.09 -2.47 7.74
C SER A 10 5.89 -2.11 9.00
N ILE A 11 7.16 -1.75 8.84
CA ILE A 11 7.98 -1.25 9.97
C ILE A 11 7.34 0.01 10.58
N LYS A 12 6.76 0.89 9.75
CA LYS A 12 6.06 2.08 10.21
C LYS A 12 4.85 1.73 11.08
N ASP A 13 4.05 0.75 10.68
CA ASP A 13 2.89 0.29 11.45
C ASP A 13 3.32 -0.20 12.83
N ILE A 14 4.37 -1.03 12.89
CA ILE A 14 4.93 -1.57 14.12
C ILE A 14 5.39 -0.43 15.05
N VAL A 15 6.13 0.53 14.52
CA VAL A 15 6.60 1.70 15.30
C VAL A 15 5.40 2.48 15.86
N ILE A 16 4.36 2.71 15.06
CA ILE A 16 3.18 3.47 15.50
C ILE A 16 2.49 2.77 16.69
N PHE A 17 2.10 1.50 16.54
CA PHE A 17 1.33 0.86 17.62
C PHE A 17 2.20 0.54 18.83
N ILE A 18 3.48 0.20 18.70
CA ILE A 18 4.39 0.01 19.83
C ILE A 18 4.59 1.34 20.60
N SER A 19 4.77 2.45 19.90
CA SER A 19 4.91 3.76 20.53
C SER A 19 3.66 4.13 21.37
N LEU A 20 2.46 3.85 20.85
CA LEU A 20 1.21 4.07 21.57
C LEU A 20 1.08 3.17 22.80
N LEU A 21 1.46 1.90 22.69
CA LEU A 21 1.42 0.95 23.80
C LEU A 21 2.41 1.34 24.91
N VAL A 22 3.63 1.71 24.54
CA VAL A 22 4.66 2.15 25.51
C VAL A 22 4.26 3.45 26.18
N LEU A 23 3.84 4.47 25.42
CA LEU A 23 3.41 5.74 25.98
C LEU A 23 2.16 5.59 26.87
N GLY A 24 1.16 4.84 26.40
CA GLY A 24 -0.04 4.55 27.16
C GLY A 24 0.28 3.82 28.46
N GLY A 25 1.14 2.79 28.42
CA GLY A 25 1.58 2.05 29.59
C GLY A 25 2.31 2.92 30.61
N LEU A 26 3.18 3.81 30.15
CA LEU A 26 3.88 4.77 31.03
C LEU A 26 2.89 5.71 31.72
N LEU A 27 1.92 6.29 31.00
CA LEU A 27 0.93 7.20 31.58
C LEU A 27 0.00 6.52 32.59
N VAL A 28 -0.30 5.24 32.41
CA VAL A 28 -1.07 4.46 33.38
C VAL A 28 -0.25 4.12 34.63
N ALA A 29 1.05 3.83 34.45
CA ALA A 29 1.94 3.41 35.56
C ALA A 29 2.38 4.58 36.47
N ILE A 30 2.43 5.81 35.95
CA ILE A 30 2.86 6.98 36.69
C ILE A 30 1.71 7.42 37.66
N PRO A 31 1.98 7.62 38.95
CA PRO A 31 1.00 8.15 39.88
C PRO A 31 0.79 9.66 39.64
N ALA A 32 -0.01 9.97 38.66
CA ALA A 32 -0.37 11.32 38.24
C ALA A 32 -1.86 11.59 38.55
N SER A 33 -2.50 12.50 37.84
CA SER A 33 -3.95 12.73 37.96
C SER A 33 -4.75 11.65 37.21
N ASP A 34 -6.01 11.45 37.65
CA ASP A 34 -6.96 10.53 37.01
C ASP A 34 -7.07 10.81 35.47
N ALA A 35 -7.04 12.09 35.11
CA ALA A 35 -7.09 12.49 33.70
C ALA A 35 -5.90 11.94 32.88
N VAL A 36 -4.70 11.93 33.45
CA VAL A 36 -3.49 11.38 32.80
C VAL A 36 -3.60 9.86 32.65
N ASN A 37 -4.05 9.19 33.70
CA ASN A 37 -4.24 7.73 33.68
C ASN A 37 -5.32 7.32 32.66
N ILE A 38 -6.43 8.05 32.61
CA ILE A 38 -7.49 7.82 31.60
C ILE A 38 -6.93 8.00 30.17
N ALA A 39 -6.15 9.06 29.91
CA ALA A 39 -5.51 9.26 28.62
C ALA A 39 -4.57 8.10 28.28
N GLY A 40 -3.83 7.58 29.24
CA GLY A 40 -2.98 6.40 29.08
C GLY A 40 -3.76 5.15 28.65
N PHE A 41 -4.92 4.89 29.24
CA PHE A 41 -5.81 3.79 28.85
C PHE A 41 -6.31 3.96 27.41
N PHE A 42 -6.69 5.17 26.98
CA PHE A 42 -7.09 5.42 25.61
C PHE A 42 -5.97 5.15 24.62
N LEU A 43 -4.72 5.53 24.94
CA LEU A 43 -3.56 5.24 24.09
C LEU A 43 -3.25 3.73 24.01
N LEU A 44 -3.35 3.01 25.13
CA LEU A 44 -3.21 1.55 25.13
C LEU A 44 -4.26 0.89 24.24
N PHE A 45 -5.52 1.29 24.40
CA PHE A 45 -6.61 0.75 23.59
C PHE A 45 -6.44 1.03 22.11
N ALA A 46 -6.08 2.28 21.75
CA ALA A 46 -5.76 2.64 20.37
C ALA A 46 -4.58 1.83 19.80
N GLY A 47 -3.52 1.65 20.59
CA GLY A 47 -2.37 0.83 20.21
C GLY A 47 -2.76 -0.62 19.93
N ILE A 48 -3.61 -1.23 20.76
CA ILE A 48 -4.11 -2.60 20.54
C ILE A 48 -4.94 -2.68 19.26
N ILE A 49 -5.87 -1.75 19.04
CA ILE A 49 -6.69 -1.73 17.81
C ILE A 49 -5.78 -1.60 16.58
N LEU A 50 -4.83 -0.67 16.59
CA LEU A 50 -3.92 -0.48 15.46
C LEU A 50 -3.03 -1.71 15.22
N ALA A 51 -2.61 -2.40 16.28
CA ALA A 51 -1.86 -3.66 16.14
C ALA A 51 -2.67 -4.76 15.43
N LEU A 52 -3.99 -4.73 15.52
CA LEU A 52 -4.86 -5.71 14.86
C LEU A 52 -5.20 -5.32 13.41
N VAL A 53 -5.43 -4.02 13.14
CA VAL A 53 -6.00 -3.58 11.85
C VAL A 53 -5.02 -2.88 10.91
N LEU A 54 -3.97 -2.24 11.44
CA LEU A 54 -3.05 -1.44 10.64
C LEU A 54 -2.05 -2.33 9.91
N LYS A 55 -2.30 -2.58 8.64
CA LYS A 55 -1.45 -3.40 7.75
C LYS A 55 -1.23 -2.64 6.44
N THR A 56 -0.16 -1.85 6.37
CA THR A 56 0.17 -1.04 5.18
C THR A 56 1.25 -1.66 4.29
N GLY A 57 1.92 -2.71 4.76
CA GLY A 57 2.88 -3.48 3.98
C GLY A 57 2.22 -4.59 3.17
N TYR A 58 2.95 -5.10 2.20
CA TYR A 58 2.55 -6.24 1.38
C TYR A 58 3.64 -7.30 1.39
N LYS A 59 3.24 -8.56 1.29
CA LYS A 59 4.14 -9.70 1.21
C LYS A 59 3.68 -10.62 0.07
N ASP A 60 4.61 -11.03 -0.77
CA ASP A 60 4.37 -12.08 -1.76
C ASP A 60 4.17 -13.42 -1.04
N VAL A 61 3.09 -14.11 -1.35
CA VAL A 61 2.72 -15.37 -0.70
C VAL A 61 3.73 -16.48 -1.00
N GLU A 62 4.29 -16.51 -2.21
CA GLU A 62 5.21 -17.56 -2.64
C GLU A 62 6.62 -17.41 -2.08
N THR A 63 7.17 -16.18 -2.16
CA THR A 63 8.57 -15.90 -1.81
C THR A 63 8.75 -15.33 -0.42
N ALA A 64 7.65 -14.94 0.24
CA ALA A 64 7.64 -14.19 1.49
C ALA A 64 8.35 -12.82 1.43
N ALA A 65 8.76 -12.37 0.25
CA ALA A 65 9.41 -11.08 0.05
C ALA A 65 8.44 -9.92 0.34
N LYS A 66 8.96 -8.84 0.93
CA LYS A 66 8.19 -7.65 1.26
C LYS A 66 8.15 -6.68 0.09
N TYR A 67 6.96 -6.13 -0.17
CA TYR A 67 6.67 -5.17 -1.21
C TYR A 67 5.98 -3.93 -0.64
N HIS A 68 6.16 -2.82 -1.33
CA HIS A 68 5.35 -1.62 -1.17
C HIS A 68 4.31 -1.58 -2.29
N LYS A 69 3.16 -1.00 -2.02
CA LYS A 69 2.13 -0.78 -3.04
C LYS A 69 2.00 0.71 -3.32
N LYS A 70 1.94 1.07 -4.60
CA LYS A 70 1.51 2.38 -5.07
C LYS A 70 0.32 2.22 -6.00
N GLU A 71 -0.65 3.10 -5.86
CA GLU A 71 -1.86 3.13 -6.66
C GLU A 71 -1.89 4.44 -7.45
N ARG A 72 -2.25 4.36 -8.73
CA ARG A 72 -2.43 5.52 -9.59
C ARG A 72 -3.76 5.42 -10.30
N TYR A 73 -4.47 6.54 -10.40
CA TYR A 73 -5.83 6.59 -10.90
C TYR A 73 -5.89 7.45 -12.16
N PHE A 74 -6.65 6.98 -13.15
CA PHE A 74 -6.81 7.62 -14.45
C PHE A 74 -8.26 7.56 -14.91
N GLN A 75 -8.61 8.36 -15.91
CA GLN A 75 -9.92 8.33 -16.53
C GLN A 75 -10.03 7.18 -17.55
N GLN A 76 -11.25 6.77 -17.86
CA GLN A 76 -11.54 5.65 -18.78
C GLN A 76 -10.91 5.81 -20.16
N THR A 77 -10.78 7.02 -20.67
CA THR A 77 -10.16 7.31 -21.98
C THR A 77 -8.70 6.87 -22.06
N MET A 78 -8.02 6.74 -20.92
CA MET A 78 -6.63 6.30 -20.83
C MET A 78 -6.47 4.78 -20.80
N HIS A 79 -7.56 4.00 -20.75
CA HIS A 79 -7.53 2.55 -20.58
C HIS A 79 -6.63 1.85 -21.60
N THR A 80 -6.89 2.03 -22.90
CA THR A 80 -6.11 1.38 -23.96
C THR A 80 -4.66 1.81 -23.97
N THR A 81 -4.40 3.11 -23.77
CA THR A 81 -3.05 3.66 -23.74
C THR A 81 -2.23 3.06 -22.60
N ILE A 82 -2.81 2.99 -21.40
CA ILE A 82 -2.13 2.43 -20.23
C ILE A 82 -1.99 0.92 -20.35
N ALA A 83 -3.01 0.21 -20.81
CA ALA A 83 -2.94 -1.24 -21.03
C ALA A 83 -1.80 -1.63 -21.97
N ASN A 84 -1.63 -0.91 -23.07
CA ASN A 84 -0.52 -1.12 -24.01
C ASN A 84 0.84 -0.75 -23.41
N ALA A 85 0.89 0.34 -22.64
CA ALA A 85 2.12 0.79 -22.00
C ALA A 85 2.62 -0.22 -20.96
N ILE A 86 1.75 -0.73 -20.10
CA ILE A 86 2.15 -1.72 -19.06
C ILE A 86 2.57 -3.06 -19.66
N ALA A 87 2.11 -3.40 -20.86
CA ALA A 87 2.51 -4.62 -21.54
C ALA A 87 3.91 -4.53 -22.18
N SER A 88 4.40 -3.33 -22.50
CA SER A 88 5.64 -3.15 -23.26
C SER A 88 6.60 -2.12 -22.70
N LYS A 89 6.12 -0.93 -22.35
CA LYS A 89 6.94 0.20 -21.92
C LYS A 89 6.24 1.02 -20.81
N PRO A 90 6.24 0.55 -19.57
CA PRO A 90 5.48 1.18 -18.48
C PRO A 90 5.92 2.62 -18.17
N ASP A 91 7.19 2.98 -18.37
CA ASP A 91 7.66 4.36 -18.17
C ASP A 91 7.12 5.38 -19.18
N SER A 92 6.44 4.93 -20.24
CA SER A 92 5.80 5.81 -21.24
C SER A 92 4.46 6.39 -20.78
N ILE A 93 3.90 5.94 -19.65
CA ILE A 93 2.63 6.43 -19.12
C ILE A 93 2.75 7.91 -18.76
N ASP A 94 1.81 8.71 -19.28
CA ASP A 94 1.73 10.14 -18.97
C ASP A 94 1.10 10.36 -17.59
N LEU A 95 1.92 10.73 -16.62
CA LEU A 95 1.47 11.01 -15.25
C LEU A 95 0.77 12.37 -15.09
N SER A 96 0.78 13.23 -16.11
CA SER A 96 0.01 14.48 -16.09
C SER A 96 -1.50 14.23 -16.11
N GLU A 97 -1.92 13.07 -16.60
CA GLU A 97 -3.32 12.63 -16.63
C GLU A 97 -3.75 11.88 -15.34
N GLU A 98 -2.82 11.67 -14.40
CA GLU A 98 -3.13 11.04 -13.12
C GLU A 98 -4.09 11.90 -12.30
N ASN A 99 -4.97 11.25 -11.54
CA ASN A 99 -6.00 11.88 -10.68
C ASN A 99 -7.08 12.69 -11.41
N LYS A 100 -7.15 12.65 -12.74
CA LYS A 100 -8.23 13.25 -13.52
C LYS A 100 -9.50 12.40 -13.59
N GLY A 101 -9.45 11.17 -13.07
CA GLY A 101 -10.59 10.27 -13.00
C GLY A 101 -10.27 9.04 -12.14
N ASN A 102 -11.31 8.28 -11.79
CA ASN A 102 -11.21 7.08 -10.96
C ASN A 102 -11.73 5.84 -11.68
N ALA A 103 -11.87 5.89 -13.00
CA ALA A 103 -12.43 4.79 -13.77
C ALA A 103 -11.48 3.61 -13.90
N ILE A 104 -10.17 3.87 -13.96
CA ILE A 104 -9.13 2.85 -13.97
C ILE A 104 -8.08 3.13 -12.90
N LYS A 105 -7.54 2.04 -12.35
CA LYS A 105 -6.52 2.05 -11.31
C LYS A 105 -5.33 1.19 -11.74
N LEU A 106 -4.14 1.73 -11.60
CA LEU A 106 -2.89 1.02 -11.80
C LEU A 106 -2.30 0.63 -10.45
N ASP A 107 -2.30 -0.65 -10.14
CA ASP A 107 -1.66 -1.20 -8.94
C ASP A 107 -0.21 -1.54 -9.25
N ILE A 108 0.72 -1.02 -8.47
CA ILE A 108 2.16 -1.22 -8.61
C ILE A 108 2.70 -1.75 -7.30
N TYR A 109 3.09 -3.02 -7.28
CA TYR A 109 3.80 -3.64 -6.15
C TYR A 109 5.29 -3.63 -6.46
N TYR A 110 6.12 -3.03 -5.60
CA TYR A 110 7.56 -2.93 -5.83
C TYR A 110 8.38 -3.21 -4.58
N SER A 111 9.56 -3.77 -4.77
CA SER A 111 10.49 -4.07 -3.70
C SER A 111 11.90 -3.63 -4.06
N LYS A 112 12.47 -2.73 -3.24
CA LYS A 112 13.87 -2.29 -3.41
C LYS A 112 14.85 -3.41 -3.07
N VAL A 113 14.45 -4.38 -2.25
CA VAL A 113 15.30 -5.51 -1.84
C VAL A 113 15.44 -6.51 -2.97
N THR A 114 14.32 -6.87 -3.63
CA THR A 114 14.35 -7.82 -4.75
C THR A 114 14.68 -7.16 -6.09
N GLY A 115 14.60 -5.83 -6.18
CA GLY A 115 14.75 -5.08 -7.43
C GLY A 115 13.63 -5.32 -8.44
N LYS A 116 12.51 -5.91 -8.02
CA LYS A 116 11.37 -6.28 -8.86
C LYS A 116 10.13 -5.46 -8.58
N ALA A 117 9.30 -5.33 -9.60
CA ALA A 117 7.97 -4.73 -9.51
C ALA A 117 6.96 -5.52 -10.33
N TYR A 118 5.72 -5.48 -9.88
CA TYR A 118 4.56 -6.11 -10.52
C TYR A 118 3.50 -5.05 -10.74
N ILE A 119 3.01 -4.96 -11.98
CA ILE A 119 2.04 -3.93 -12.38
C ILE A 119 0.80 -4.60 -12.94
N GLN A 120 -0.37 -4.14 -12.51
CA GLN A 120 -1.66 -4.62 -12.98
C GLN A 120 -2.62 -3.45 -13.14
N LEU A 121 -3.38 -3.46 -14.24
CA LEU A 121 -4.45 -2.50 -14.48
C LEU A 121 -5.77 -3.07 -13.98
N LEU A 122 -6.54 -2.25 -13.27
CA LEU A 122 -7.89 -2.56 -12.79
C LEU A 122 -8.86 -1.52 -13.32
N GLU A 123 -10.10 -1.93 -13.58
CA GLU A 123 -11.20 -1.03 -13.92
C GLU A 123 -12.23 -0.97 -12.81
N TYR A 124 -12.88 0.17 -12.67
CA TYR A 124 -13.95 0.36 -11.70
C TYR A 124 -15.23 -0.27 -12.26
N VAL A 125 -15.71 -1.30 -11.57
CA VAL A 125 -17.07 -1.83 -11.72
C VAL A 125 -17.89 -1.40 -10.50
N PRO A 126 -19.22 -1.36 -10.56
CA PRO A 126 -20.00 -0.87 -9.42
C PRO A 126 -19.51 -1.44 -8.09
N TYR A 127 -19.09 -0.50 -7.19
CA TYR A 127 -18.60 -0.72 -5.82
C TYR A 127 -17.20 -1.33 -5.65
N THR A 128 -16.46 -1.70 -6.72
CA THR A 128 -15.13 -2.31 -6.57
C THR A 128 -14.25 -2.09 -7.81
N TYR A 129 -12.94 -2.34 -7.65
CA TYR A 129 -12.00 -2.44 -8.76
C TYR A 129 -11.72 -3.89 -9.09
N GLN A 130 -11.80 -4.26 -10.37
CA GLN A 130 -11.50 -5.60 -10.86
C GLN A 130 -10.32 -5.59 -11.83
N PRO A 131 -9.42 -6.59 -11.79
CA PRO A 131 -8.34 -6.72 -12.76
C PRO A 131 -8.87 -6.79 -14.19
N CYS A 132 -8.36 -5.94 -15.07
CA CYS A 132 -8.68 -5.93 -16.51
C CYS A 132 -7.45 -6.16 -17.38
N SER A 133 -6.29 -6.44 -16.78
CA SER A 133 -5.07 -6.86 -17.45
C SER A 133 -4.39 -8.01 -16.72
N ASN A 134 -3.43 -8.66 -17.41
CA ASN A 134 -2.47 -9.53 -16.75
C ASN A 134 -1.60 -8.71 -15.78
N MET A 135 -0.97 -9.40 -14.83
CA MET A 135 0.06 -8.82 -13.99
C MET A 135 1.41 -8.95 -14.70
N TYR A 136 2.10 -7.83 -14.89
CA TYR A 136 3.40 -7.76 -15.58
C TYR A 136 4.53 -7.56 -14.59
N GLU A 137 5.61 -8.35 -14.74
CA GLU A 137 6.83 -8.22 -13.96
C GLU A 137 7.84 -7.32 -14.68
N TYR A 138 8.44 -6.40 -13.94
CA TYR A 138 9.50 -5.52 -14.43
C TYR A 138 10.63 -5.40 -13.41
N ASP A 139 11.83 -5.10 -13.90
CA ASP A 139 12.89 -4.61 -13.04
C ASP A 139 12.56 -3.19 -12.57
N LEU A 140 12.90 -2.90 -11.32
CA LEU A 140 12.56 -1.63 -10.68
C LEU A 140 13.06 -0.40 -11.46
N SER A 141 14.20 -0.53 -12.15
CA SER A 141 14.79 0.52 -12.99
C SER A 141 13.87 0.96 -14.15
N LYS A 142 13.03 0.04 -14.65
CA LYS A 142 12.12 0.30 -15.78
C LYS A 142 10.80 0.97 -15.37
N ILE A 143 10.58 1.16 -14.09
CA ILE A 143 9.33 1.75 -13.56
C ILE A 143 9.58 2.88 -12.56
N ASN A 144 10.80 3.39 -12.50
CA ASN A 144 11.17 4.44 -11.54
C ASN A 144 10.26 5.66 -11.57
N LYS A 145 9.80 6.06 -12.76
CA LYS A 145 8.87 7.18 -12.94
C LYS A 145 7.52 6.91 -12.26
N LEU A 146 7.05 5.67 -12.28
CA LEU A 146 5.73 5.29 -11.76
C LEU A 146 5.70 5.20 -10.23
N ILE A 147 6.84 5.00 -9.58
CA ILE A 147 6.93 4.84 -8.12
C ILE A 147 7.36 6.11 -7.37
N LYS A 148 7.82 7.12 -8.10
CA LYS A 148 8.05 8.47 -7.57
C LYS A 148 6.72 9.20 -7.40
#